data_50b662723eb355555217c5ccf493b0b0
#
_entry.id   50b662723eb355555217c5ccf493b0b0
#
_cell.length_a   1.000
_cell.length_b   1.000
_cell.length_c   1.000
_cell.angle_alpha   90.00
_cell.angle_beta   90.00
_cell.angle_gamma   90.00
#
_symmetry.space_group_name_H-M   'P 1'
#
loop_
_entity.id
_entity.type
_entity.pdbx_description
1 polymer ?
#
loop_
_entity_poly.entity_id
_entity_poly.type
_entity_poly.pdbx_seq_one_letter_code
_entity_poly.pdbx_strand_id
1 'polypeptide(L)'
;MAPQAELQQEEITYRSKLPDIYIPNHLPLHSYCFQNIANVASRPCLINGTTGKVYTYADVELTARRIASGLNKLGIQQRQVIMLLLPNTPEFVLSFLGASFRGAIATAANPFFTRAEVSKHAKGSNARLIITQASYVDKVKEFAQDNDVMVMCIDSAPEGCLHFSELTQADDNDLPEVDIASEDVVALPYSSGTTGLPKGVMLTHKGLVTSVAQQVDGENPNLYFHSEDVILCILPMFHIYALNSIMLCGLRVGAAILIMQKFEIGLALELIQKYKVTIAPIVPPIMFTIAKSSETDKYDLSSVRMVKSGGAPLGKELEDAVRAKFPGAKLGQGYGMTEAGPVLAMCLGFAKEPFEIKSGACGTVVRNAEMKIVDPDTGSSLPRNQAGEICIRGDQIMKGYLNDPEATARTIDKDGWLHTGDIGYIDDDDELFIVDRLKELIKYKGFQVAPAELEAMLIAHPDIIDAAVVGMKDEAVGEVPVAFVVKSGKSEISEDEIKQYISKQVVYYKRISRVFFIEAIP
;
A
#
# COMPACT_ATOMS: atom_id res chain seq x y z
N MET A 1 -45.69 -29.09 16.12
CA MET A 1 -44.94 -28.02 15.48
C MET A 1 -43.61 -28.63 15.05
N ALA A 2 -43.41 -28.83 13.75
CA ALA A 2 -42.14 -29.28 13.21
C ALA A 2 -41.16 -28.10 13.28
N PRO A 3 -39.88 -28.32 13.61
CA PRO A 3 -38.90 -27.26 13.55
C PRO A 3 -38.76 -26.81 12.09
N GLN A 4 -38.93 -25.52 11.82
CA GLN A 4 -38.55 -24.91 10.57
C GLN A 4 -37.05 -25.14 10.43
N ALA A 5 -36.64 -25.94 9.43
CA ALA A 5 -35.28 -26.00 8.97
C ALA A 5 -34.92 -24.57 8.47
N GLU A 6 -34.07 -23.87 9.19
CA GLU A 6 -33.38 -22.70 8.64
C GLU A 6 -32.65 -23.20 7.40
N LEU A 7 -33.13 -22.79 6.24
CA LEU A 7 -32.41 -22.92 4.98
C LEU A 7 -31.11 -22.12 5.20
N GLN A 8 -30.00 -22.81 5.47
CA GLN A 8 -28.69 -22.18 5.39
C GLN A 8 -28.56 -21.65 3.97
N GLN A 9 -28.62 -20.34 3.84
CA GLN A 9 -28.38 -19.67 2.58
C GLN A 9 -26.93 -19.98 2.19
N GLU A 10 -26.75 -20.60 1.04
CA GLU A 10 -25.41 -21.00 0.56
C GLU A 10 -24.52 -19.76 0.48
N GLU A 11 -23.36 -19.77 1.13
CA GLU A 11 -22.44 -18.64 1.18
C GLU A 11 -21.88 -18.38 -0.23
N ILE A 12 -22.12 -17.19 -0.79
CA ILE A 12 -21.64 -16.80 -2.11
C ILE A 12 -20.20 -16.29 -1.96
N THR A 13 -19.25 -16.98 -2.59
CA THR A 13 -17.84 -16.63 -2.62
C THR A 13 -17.33 -16.44 -4.03
N TYR A 14 -16.37 -15.54 -4.18
CA TYR A 14 -15.70 -15.21 -5.45
C TYR A 14 -14.23 -15.55 -5.36
N ARG A 15 -13.65 -16.00 -6.48
CA ARG A 15 -12.24 -16.36 -6.61
C ARG A 15 -11.62 -15.68 -7.81
N SER A 16 -10.32 -15.78 -7.94
CA SER A 16 -9.58 -15.28 -9.10
C SER A 16 -10.06 -15.93 -10.40
N LYS A 17 -10.05 -15.17 -11.49
CA LYS A 17 -10.22 -15.71 -12.86
C LYS A 17 -9.04 -16.59 -13.28
N LEU A 18 -7.88 -16.41 -12.65
CA LEU A 18 -6.71 -17.25 -12.89
C LEU A 18 -6.69 -18.41 -11.87
N PRO A 19 -6.17 -19.59 -12.27
CA PRO A 19 -6.09 -20.74 -11.36
C PRO A 19 -5.16 -20.45 -10.18
N ASP A 20 -5.43 -21.10 -9.05
CA ASP A 20 -4.53 -21.12 -7.90
C ASP A 20 -3.16 -21.68 -8.27
N ILE A 21 -2.14 -21.24 -7.56
CA ILE A 21 -0.74 -21.63 -7.78
C ILE A 21 -0.15 -22.26 -6.53
N TYR A 22 0.94 -23.03 -6.71
CA TYR A 22 1.76 -23.43 -5.58
C TYR A 22 2.53 -22.23 -5.04
N ILE A 23 2.42 -21.97 -3.73
CA ILE A 23 3.12 -20.89 -3.03
C ILE A 23 4.04 -21.50 -1.98
N PRO A 24 5.38 -21.26 -2.04
CA PRO A 24 6.33 -21.80 -1.07
C PRO A 24 6.33 -20.97 0.23
N ASN A 25 5.17 -20.77 0.84
CA ASN A 25 4.94 -19.88 1.99
C ASN A 25 5.47 -20.44 3.33
N HIS A 26 6.11 -21.61 3.30
CA HIS A 26 6.91 -22.16 4.39
C HIS A 26 8.31 -21.53 4.48
N LEU A 27 8.77 -20.87 3.41
CA LEU A 27 10.09 -20.24 3.37
C LEU A 27 10.11 -18.93 4.15
N PRO A 28 11.25 -18.58 4.79
CA PRO A 28 11.50 -17.21 5.25
C PRO A 28 11.45 -16.23 4.05
N LEU A 29 10.94 -15.01 4.30
CA LEU A 29 10.71 -14.00 3.26
C LEU A 29 11.98 -13.67 2.45
N HIS A 30 13.13 -13.48 3.11
CA HIS A 30 14.39 -13.24 2.42
C HIS A 30 14.83 -14.41 1.54
N SER A 31 14.67 -15.65 2.02
CA SER A 31 15.01 -16.85 1.23
C SER A 31 14.12 -16.97 0.00
N TYR A 32 12.84 -16.63 0.12
CA TYR A 32 11.91 -16.61 -1.01
C TYR A 32 12.26 -15.52 -2.03
N CYS A 33 12.56 -14.29 -1.58
CA CYS A 33 12.92 -13.18 -2.47
C CYS A 33 14.22 -13.46 -3.26
N PHE A 34 15.20 -14.10 -2.64
CA PHE A 34 16.49 -14.42 -3.27
C PHE A 34 16.58 -15.83 -3.86
N GLN A 35 15.48 -16.57 -3.95
CA GLN A 35 15.50 -17.96 -4.45
C GLN A 35 16.15 -18.11 -5.84
N ASN A 36 16.02 -17.08 -6.69
CA ASN A 36 16.56 -17.07 -8.05
C ASN A 36 17.85 -16.22 -8.19
N ILE A 37 18.50 -15.88 -7.10
CA ILE A 37 19.62 -14.94 -7.10
C ILE A 37 20.77 -15.36 -8.03
N ALA A 38 21.05 -16.64 -8.15
CA ALA A 38 22.11 -17.16 -9.01
C ALA A 38 21.95 -16.68 -10.48
N ASN A 39 20.73 -16.45 -10.94
CA ASN A 39 20.44 -16.02 -12.30
C ASN A 39 20.56 -14.50 -12.49
N VAL A 40 20.56 -13.72 -11.39
CA VAL A 40 20.49 -12.26 -11.42
C VAL A 40 21.58 -11.58 -10.57
N ALA A 41 22.52 -12.33 -10.02
CA ALA A 41 23.51 -11.86 -9.04
C ALA A 41 24.23 -10.57 -9.45
N SER A 42 24.65 -10.47 -10.71
CA SER A 42 25.37 -9.31 -11.26
C SER A 42 24.46 -8.20 -11.81
N ARG A 43 23.12 -8.40 -11.80
CA ARG A 43 22.18 -7.42 -12.32
C ARG A 43 21.94 -6.28 -11.32
N PRO A 44 21.61 -5.06 -11.79
CA PRO A 44 21.15 -3.99 -10.92
C PRO A 44 19.94 -4.45 -10.10
N CYS A 45 20.00 -4.22 -8.79
CA CYS A 45 18.92 -4.49 -7.85
C CYS A 45 18.33 -3.18 -7.33
N LEU A 46 19.17 -2.34 -6.72
CA LEU A 46 18.74 -1.02 -6.21
C LEU A 46 19.54 0.07 -6.93
N ILE A 47 18.81 1.07 -7.40
CA ILE A 47 19.38 2.27 -8.02
C ILE A 47 18.96 3.47 -7.18
N ASN A 48 19.92 4.17 -6.58
CA ASN A 48 19.65 5.41 -5.87
C ASN A 48 19.46 6.53 -6.88
N GLY A 49 18.24 7.02 -7.06
CA GLY A 49 17.91 8.05 -8.05
C GLY A 49 18.60 9.41 -7.80
N THR A 50 18.98 9.70 -6.54
CA THR A 50 19.65 10.96 -6.18
C THR A 50 21.15 10.90 -6.49
N THR A 51 21.82 9.81 -6.11
CA THR A 51 23.28 9.69 -6.23
C THR A 51 23.72 8.94 -7.48
N GLY A 52 22.83 8.20 -8.11
CA GLY A 52 23.15 7.28 -9.20
C GLY A 52 23.85 5.99 -8.77
N LYS A 53 24.07 5.77 -7.47
CA LYS A 53 24.72 4.55 -6.97
C LYS A 53 23.85 3.33 -7.26
N VAL A 54 24.47 2.30 -7.79
CA VAL A 54 23.82 1.02 -8.13
C VAL A 54 24.36 -0.06 -7.19
N TYR A 55 23.46 -0.88 -6.66
CA TYR A 55 23.75 -2.11 -5.95
C TYR A 55 23.25 -3.29 -6.78
N THR A 56 24.09 -4.28 -7.00
CA THR A 56 23.70 -5.53 -7.63
C THR A 56 22.91 -6.42 -6.66
N TYR A 57 22.26 -7.47 -7.17
CA TYR A 57 21.60 -8.47 -6.33
C TYR A 57 22.56 -9.14 -5.34
N ALA A 58 23.78 -9.44 -5.79
CA ALA A 58 24.83 -9.98 -4.92
C ALA A 58 25.24 -8.99 -3.82
N ASP A 59 25.35 -7.69 -4.15
CA ASP A 59 25.67 -6.65 -3.14
C ASP A 59 24.55 -6.54 -2.09
N VAL A 60 23.30 -6.61 -2.52
CA VAL A 60 22.15 -6.49 -1.62
C VAL A 60 22.06 -7.68 -0.69
N GLU A 61 22.17 -8.91 -1.20
CA GLU A 61 22.16 -10.12 -0.36
C GLU A 61 23.32 -10.12 0.64
N LEU A 62 24.55 -9.89 0.17
CA LEU A 62 25.73 -9.86 1.03
C LEU A 62 25.59 -8.79 2.12
N THR A 63 25.14 -7.59 1.75
CA THR A 63 24.98 -6.49 2.73
C THR A 63 23.87 -6.81 3.73
N ALA A 64 22.78 -7.40 3.29
CA ALA A 64 21.69 -7.82 4.20
C ALA A 64 22.17 -8.89 5.20
N ARG A 65 22.99 -9.86 4.76
CA ARG A 65 23.60 -10.86 5.64
C ARG A 65 24.54 -10.21 6.66
N ARG A 66 25.39 -9.26 6.23
CA ARG A 66 26.26 -8.48 7.11
C ARG A 66 25.47 -7.69 8.14
N ILE A 67 24.38 -7.04 7.73
CA ILE A 67 23.49 -6.34 8.65
C ILE A 67 22.90 -7.30 9.69
N ALA A 68 22.45 -8.48 9.28
CA ALA A 68 21.94 -9.49 10.20
C ALA A 68 23.01 -9.94 11.24
N SER A 69 24.25 -10.15 10.79
CA SER A 69 25.38 -10.43 11.67
C SER A 69 25.68 -9.25 12.62
N GLY A 70 25.67 -8.03 12.10
CA GLY A 70 25.87 -6.80 12.91
C GLY A 70 24.76 -6.62 13.95
N LEU A 71 23.50 -6.86 13.58
CA LEU A 71 22.36 -6.84 14.53
C LEU A 71 22.56 -7.86 15.65
N ASN A 72 23.03 -9.07 15.31
CA ASN A 72 23.37 -10.06 16.31
C ASN A 72 24.48 -9.58 17.28
N LYS A 73 25.54 -8.96 16.76
CA LYS A 73 26.64 -8.38 17.57
C LYS A 73 26.16 -7.26 18.49
N LEU A 74 25.17 -6.48 18.07
CA LEU A 74 24.48 -5.47 18.89
C LEU A 74 23.51 -6.07 19.91
N GLY A 75 23.36 -7.39 19.96
CA GLY A 75 22.47 -8.07 20.90
C GLY A 75 21.00 -8.10 20.50
N ILE A 76 20.65 -7.69 19.27
CA ILE A 76 19.28 -7.83 18.77
C ILE A 76 18.95 -9.31 18.61
N GLN A 77 17.91 -9.75 19.32
CA GLN A 77 17.45 -11.13 19.30
C GLN A 77 16.38 -11.36 18.23
N GLN A 78 16.15 -12.64 17.89
CA GLN A 78 15.00 -13.03 17.06
C GLN A 78 13.70 -12.51 17.68
N ARG A 79 12.76 -12.08 16.82
CA ARG A 79 11.44 -11.50 17.18
C ARG A 79 11.51 -10.15 17.91
N GLN A 80 12.69 -9.59 18.13
CA GLN A 80 12.79 -8.20 18.60
C GLN A 80 12.53 -7.23 17.44
N VAL A 81 12.03 -6.05 17.78
CA VAL A 81 11.62 -5.05 16.80
C VAL A 81 12.75 -4.04 16.56
N ILE A 82 13.04 -3.80 15.29
CA ILE A 82 13.83 -2.64 14.85
C ILE A 82 12.90 -1.65 14.13
N MET A 83 13.06 -0.36 14.41
CA MET A 83 12.29 0.69 13.74
C MET A 83 13.12 1.32 12.64
N LEU A 84 12.52 1.42 11.45
CA LEU A 84 13.08 2.14 10.30
C LEU A 84 12.39 3.50 10.20
N LEU A 85 13.06 4.56 10.66
CA LEU A 85 12.61 5.95 10.52
C LEU A 85 13.39 6.60 9.38
N LEU A 86 13.14 6.14 8.17
CA LEU A 86 13.90 6.49 6.96
C LEU A 86 12.97 6.92 5.82
N PRO A 87 13.40 7.88 4.99
CA PRO A 87 12.78 8.08 3.69
C PRO A 87 13.13 6.89 2.75
N ASN A 88 12.66 6.95 1.52
CA ASN A 88 13.06 5.96 0.52
C ASN A 88 14.55 6.02 0.24
N THR A 89 15.28 5.00 0.68
CA THR A 89 16.73 4.86 0.48
C THR A 89 17.11 3.39 0.30
N PRO A 90 18.23 3.08 -0.34
CA PRO A 90 18.75 1.71 -0.37
C PRO A 90 18.93 1.11 1.04
N GLU A 91 19.35 1.92 2.01
CA GLU A 91 19.55 1.52 3.39
C GLU A 91 18.26 1.04 4.07
N PHE A 92 17.08 1.57 3.67
CA PHE A 92 15.79 1.06 4.12
C PHE A 92 15.63 -0.41 3.69
N VAL A 93 15.86 -0.70 2.41
CA VAL A 93 15.74 -2.07 1.85
C VAL A 93 16.72 -3.01 2.52
N LEU A 94 17.99 -2.58 2.63
CA LEU A 94 19.06 -3.36 3.25
C LEU A 94 18.77 -3.67 4.72
N SER A 95 18.27 -2.69 5.47
CA SER A 95 17.89 -2.86 6.89
C SER A 95 16.69 -3.78 7.06
N PHE A 96 15.68 -3.67 6.21
CA PHE A 96 14.50 -4.55 6.21
C PHE A 96 14.90 -6.01 5.95
N LEU A 97 15.72 -6.23 4.93
CA LEU A 97 16.22 -7.58 4.59
C LEU A 97 17.14 -8.12 5.68
N GLY A 98 18.05 -7.28 6.22
CA GLY A 98 18.92 -7.67 7.33
C GLY A 98 18.14 -8.08 8.58
N ALA A 99 17.06 -7.36 8.90
CA ALA A 99 16.13 -7.77 9.97
C ALA A 99 15.50 -9.13 9.68
N SER A 100 15.04 -9.34 8.44
CA SER A 100 14.46 -10.63 8.01
C SER A 100 15.46 -11.78 8.14
N PHE A 101 16.73 -11.60 7.73
CA PHE A 101 17.80 -12.61 7.91
C PHE A 101 18.09 -12.91 9.37
N ARG A 102 18.00 -11.89 10.25
CA ARG A 102 18.21 -12.06 11.71
C ARG A 102 16.99 -12.68 12.41
N GLY A 103 15.87 -12.81 11.74
CA GLY A 103 14.59 -13.19 12.34
C GLY A 103 14.02 -12.08 13.25
N ALA A 104 14.48 -10.85 13.10
CA ALA A 104 13.94 -9.66 13.78
C ALA A 104 12.75 -9.08 13.00
N ILE A 105 11.95 -8.29 13.67
CA ILE A 105 10.75 -7.66 13.11
C ILE A 105 11.10 -6.23 12.70
N ALA A 106 10.84 -5.87 11.45
CA ALA A 106 10.98 -4.50 10.99
C ALA A 106 9.65 -3.73 11.11
N THR A 107 9.65 -2.62 11.86
CA THR A 107 8.56 -1.65 11.84
C THR A 107 9.03 -0.39 11.12
N ALA A 108 8.21 0.14 10.20
CA ALA A 108 8.57 1.32 9.43
C ALA A 108 7.70 2.51 9.85
N ALA A 109 8.33 3.60 10.25
CA ALA A 109 7.67 4.82 10.68
C ALA A 109 7.78 5.92 9.62
N ASN A 110 6.73 6.72 9.49
CA ASN A 110 6.73 7.87 8.61
C ASN A 110 7.74 8.93 9.12
N PRO A 111 8.78 9.29 8.36
CA PRO A 111 9.77 10.28 8.77
C PRO A 111 9.20 11.70 8.96
N PHE A 112 8.00 11.98 8.45
CA PHE A 112 7.30 13.25 8.66
C PHE A 112 6.52 13.31 9.98
N PHE A 113 6.39 12.20 10.71
CA PHE A 113 5.78 12.19 12.03
C PHE A 113 6.47 13.15 13.00
N THR A 114 5.68 13.71 13.90
CA THR A 114 6.18 14.49 15.04
C THR A 114 6.94 13.61 16.02
N ARG A 115 7.72 14.21 16.92
CA ARG A 115 8.40 13.51 18.00
C ARG A 115 7.44 12.63 18.83
N ALA A 116 6.28 13.16 19.17
CA ALA A 116 5.28 12.43 19.96
C ALA A 116 4.73 11.20 19.22
N GLU A 117 4.46 11.31 17.93
CA GLU A 117 4.00 10.19 17.10
C GLU A 117 5.07 9.12 16.94
N VAL A 118 6.33 9.52 16.68
CA VAL A 118 7.45 8.58 16.60
C VAL A 118 7.66 7.86 17.94
N SER A 119 7.64 8.59 19.06
CA SER A 119 7.78 8.01 20.40
C SER A 119 6.64 7.03 20.71
N LYS A 120 5.40 7.38 20.35
CA LYS A 120 4.24 6.49 20.51
C LYS A 120 4.40 5.21 19.69
N HIS A 121 4.87 5.33 18.44
CA HIS A 121 5.10 4.19 17.56
C HIS A 121 6.23 3.30 18.11
N ALA A 122 7.38 3.88 18.48
CA ALA A 122 8.52 3.15 19.04
C ALA A 122 8.16 2.40 20.33
N LYS A 123 7.42 3.07 21.23
CA LYS A 123 6.92 2.46 22.47
C LYS A 123 5.91 1.35 22.20
N GLY A 124 4.93 1.61 21.32
CA GLY A 124 3.88 0.64 20.99
C GLY A 124 4.41 -0.62 20.32
N SER A 125 5.46 -0.51 19.51
CA SER A 125 6.13 -1.64 18.86
C SER A 125 7.21 -2.30 19.73
N ASN A 126 7.56 -1.73 20.88
CA ASN A 126 8.69 -2.17 21.73
C ASN A 126 10.01 -2.22 20.95
N ALA A 127 10.30 -1.19 20.16
CA ALA A 127 11.52 -1.10 19.35
C ALA A 127 12.78 -1.12 20.25
N ARG A 128 13.79 -1.91 19.85
CA ARG A 128 15.10 -2.04 20.53
C ARG A 128 16.22 -1.26 19.84
N LEU A 129 16.03 -1.00 18.55
CA LEU A 129 16.94 -0.22 17.73
C LEU A 129 16.11 0.67 16.80
N ILE A 130 16.52 1.93 16.63
CA ILE A 130 15.95 2.85 15.66
C ILE A 130 17.04 3.16 14.62
N ILE A 131 16.82 2.76 13.36
CA ILE A 131 17.67 3.11 12.24
C ILE A 131 17.09 4.35 11.57
N THR A 132 17.86 5.41 11.48
CA THR A 132 17.42 6.73 11.01
C THR A 132 18.53 7.46 10.26
N GLN A 133 18.36 8.74 10.00
CA GLN A 133 19.39 9.65 9.50
C GLN A 133 19.59 10.81 10.48
N ALA A 134 20.76 11.45 10.44
CA ALA A 134 21.16 12.48 11.41
C ALA A 134 20.11 13.58 11.57
N SER A 135 19.46 14.00 10.49
CA SER A 135 18.41 15.03 10.50
C SER A 135 17.15 14.67 11.29
N TYR A 136 16.95 13.40 11.63
CA TYR A 136 15.78 12.95 12.40
C TYR A 136 16.12 12.52 13.84
N VAL A 137 17.41 12.57 14.23
CA VAL A 137 17.85 12.16 15.58
C VAL A 137 17.12 12.94 16.67
N ASP A 138 16.87 14.23 16.47
CA ASP A 138 16.11 15.04 17.44
C ASP A 138 14.67 14.54 17.68
N LYS A 139 14.11 13.76 16.77
CA LYS A 139 12.78 13.16 16.96
C LYS A 139 12.78 11.95 17.88
N VAL A 140 13.93 11.30 18.05
CA VAL A 140 14.05 9.99 18.72
C VAL A 140 14.94 9.98 19.94
N LYS A 141 15.90 10.92 20.08
CA LYS A 141 16.96 10.85 21.09
C LYS A 141 16.44 10.82 22.53
N GLU A 142 15.46 11.64 22.87
CA GLU A 142 14.86 11.69 24.21
C GLU A 142 14.18 10.36 24.55
N PHE A 143 13.32 9.87 23.65
CA PHE A 143 12.67 8.57 23.81
C PHE A 143 13.70 7.43 23.94
N ALA A 144 14.76 7.46 23.12
CA ALA A 144 15.78 6.43 23.11
C ALA A 144 16.56 6.38 24.42
N GLN A 145 16.93 7.54 24.97
CA GLN A 145 17.59 7.67 26.28
C GLN A 145 16.71 7.17 27.42
N ASP A 146 15.43 7.57 27.45
CA ASP A 146 14.49 7.20 28.52
C ASP A 146 14.12 5.71 28.52
N ASN A 147 14.27 5.00 27.38
CA ASN A 147 13.83 3.62 27.20
C ASN A 147 14.98 2.64 26.87
N ASP A 148 16.23 3.06 26.97
CA ASP A 148 17.43 2.26 26.62
C ASP A 148 17.35 1.65 25.22
N VAL A 149 17.00 2.49 24.22
CA VAL A 149 16.87 2.12 22.83
C VAL A 149 18.08 2.66 22.05
N MET A 150 18.73 1.80 21.27
CA MET A 150 19.83 2.20 20.41
C MET A 150 19.34 3.05 19.25
N VAL A 151 20.14 4.07 18.87
CA VAL A 151 19.89 4.88 17.68
C VAL A 151 21.08 4.74 16.72
N MET A 152 20.80 4.45 15.47
CA MET A 152 21.80 4.29 14.41
C MET A 152 21.49 5.19 13.22
N CYS A 153 22.50 5.89 12.71
CA CYS A 153 22.37 6.79 11.57
C CYS A 153 23.01 6.22 10.31
N ILE A 154 22.30 6.35 9.17
CA ILE A 154 22.77 5.86 7.86
C ILE A 154 23.78 6.78 7.19
N ASP A 155 23.85 8.04 7.60
CA ASP A 155 24.67 9.11 7.03
C ASP A 155 25.83 9.50 7.97
N SER A 156 25.59 10.38 8.92
CA SER A 156 26.55 10.76 9.95
C SER A 156 26.00 10.37 11.32
N ALA A 157 26.90 9.94 12.24
CA ALA A 157 26.48 9.54 13.59
C ALA A 157 26.73 10.69 14.58
N PRO A 158 25.73 11.46 15.00
CA PRO A 158 25.84 12.41 16.10
C PRO A 158 26.23 11.70 17.41
N GLU A 159 26.69 12.48 18.39
CA GLU A 159 27.07 11.95 19.71
C GLU A 159 25.92 11.11 20.32
N GLY A 160 26.27 9.92 20.81
CA GLY A 160 25.34 8.95 21.36
C GLY A 160 24.64 8.08 20.33
N CYS A 161 24.92 8.25 19.03
CA CYS A 161 24.39 7.41 17.97
C CYS A 161 25.47 6.47 17.40
N LEU A 162 25.04 5.28 16.96
CA LEU A 162 25.84 4.34 16.20
C LEU A 162 25.86 4.74 14.71
N HIS A 163 26.90 4.34 13.99
CA HIS A 163 26.95 4.54 12.54
C HIS A 163 26.59 3.25 11.80
N PHE A 164 25.84 3.37 10.72
CA PHE A 164 25.31 2.23 9.94
C PHE A 164 26.41 1.30 9.40
N SER A 165 27.62 1.80 9.23
CA SER A 165 28.79 0.98 8.86
C SER A 165 29.09 -0.15 9.85
N GLU A 166 28.71 0.00 11.13
CA GLU A 166 28.87 -1.07 12.12
C GLU A 166 28.07 -2.33 11.76
N LEU A 167 26.95 -2.17 11.06
CA LEU A 167 26.19 -3.29 10.52
C LEU A 167 26.75 -3.77 9.18
N THR A 168 27.03 -2.85 8.24
CA THR A 168 27.40 -3.22 6.87
C THR A 168 28.83 -3.75 6.73
N GLN A 169 29.70 -3.50 7.70
CA GLN A 169 31.08 -4.00 7.77
C GLN A 169 31.23 -5.24 8.66
N ALA A 170 30.15 -5.74 9.26
CA ALA A 170 30.20 -6.98 10.02
C ALA A 170 30.53 -8.17 9.10
N ASP A 171 31.15 -9.20 9.68
CA ASP A 171 31.47 -10.43 8.95
C ASP A 171 30.19 -11.26 8.77
N ASP A 172 29.81 -11.57 7.55
CA ASP A 172 28.65 -12.40 7.25
C ASP A 172 28.83 -13.88 7.60
N ASN A 173 30.07 -14.34 7.81
CA ASN A 173 30.33 -15.68 8.34
C ASN A 173 29.93 -15.83 9.82
N ASP A 174 29.79 -14.71 10.54
CA ASP A 174 29.31 -14.69 11.93
C ASP A 174 27.76 -14.67 12.02
N LEU A 175 27.05 -14.82 10.91
CA LEU A 175 25.59 -14.87 10.91
C LEU A 175 25.11 -16.14 11.63
N PRO A 176 24.41 -16.02 12.77
CA PRO A 176 23.94 -17.20 13.48
C PRO A 176 22.83 -17.92 12.67
N GLU A 177 22.77 -19.23 12.80
CA GLU A 177 21.59 -19.96 12.37
C GLU A 177 20.38 -19.49 13.17
N VAL A 178 19.30 -19.19 12.48
CA VAL A 178 18.04 -18.73 13.07
C VAL A 178 16.93 -19.64 12.56
N ASP A 179 16.23 -20.28 13.48
CA ASP A 179 15.04 -21.06 13.15
C ASP A 179 13.85 -20.10 13.02
N ILE A 180 13.52 -19.75 11.78
CA ILE A 180 12.44 -18.83 11.45
C ILE A 180 11.22 -19.64 11.01
N ALA A 181 10.17 -19.64 11.84
CA ALA A 181 8.90 -20.23 11.47
C ALA A 181 8.16 -19.33 10.46
N SER A 182 7.41 -19.94 9.56
CA SER A 182 6.60 -19.19 8.57
C SER A 182 5.57 -18.24 9.20
N GLU A 183 5.07 -18.59 10.39
CA GLU A 183 4.13 -17.79 11.18
C GLU A 183 4.80 -16.72 12.07
N ASP A 184 6.14 -16.61 12.04
CA ASP A 184 6.85 -15.51 12.71
C ASP A 184 6.54 -14.19 12.00
N VAL A 185 6.37 -13.12 12.78
CA VAL A 185 6.15 -11.78 12.26
C VAL A 185 7.47 -11.24 11.71
N VAL A 186 7.46 -10.73 10.49
CA VAL A 186 8.65 -10.13 9.83
C VAL A 186 8.49 -8.62 9.64
N ALA A 187 7.26 -8.15 9.45
CA ALA A 187 6.96 -6.73 9.29
C ALA A 187 5.81 -6.31 10.21
N LEU A 188 5.93 -5.09 10.74
CA LEU A 188 4.95 -4.49 11.64
C LEU A 188 4.63 -3.05 11.16
N PRO A 189 4.01 -2.89 9.97
CA PRO A 189 3.53 -1.58 9.55
C PRO A 189 2.39 -1.12 10.45
N TYR A 190 2.21 0.21 10.55
CA TYR A 190 1.08 0.79 11.27
C TYR A 190 0.03 1.27 10.29
N SER A 191 -1.23 0.92 10.53
CA SER A 191 -2.40 1.42 9.80
C SER A 191 -3.36 2.13 10.75
N SER A 192 -4.16 3.06 10.22
CA SER A 192 -5.27 3.65 10.98
C SER A 192 -6.41 2.65 11.23
N GLY A 193 -6.38 1.51 10.51
CA GLY A 193 -7.41 0.48 10.59
C GLY A 193 -8.81 1.04 10.33
N THR A 194 -9.82 0.23 10.66
CA THR A 194 -11.23 0.62 10.58
C THR A 194 -11.68 1.55 11.71
N THR A 195 -10.85 1.77 12.75
CA THR A 195 -11.23 2.48 14.00
C THR A 195 -10.50 3.81 14.24
N GLY A 196 -9.62 4.26 13.35
CA GLY A 196 -9.04 5.61 13.36
C GLY A 196 -7.74 5.82 14.14
N LEU A 197 -7.38 5.00 15.14
CA LEU A 197 -6.08 5.09 15.83
C LEU A 197 -5.08 4.12 15.18
N PRO A 198 -3.82 4.56 14.93
CA PRO A 198 -2.80 3.71 14.34
C PRO A 198 -2.53 2.45 15.19
N LYS A 199 -2.62 1.27 14.54
CA LYS A 199 -2.35 -0.05 15.13
C LYS A 199 -1.23 -0.75 14.38
N GLY A 200 -0.40 -1.49 15.10
CA GLY A 200 0.64 -2.32 14.49
C GLY A 200 0.03 -3.58 13.87
N VAL A 201 0.15 -3.70 12.56
CA VAL A 201 -0.36 -4.83 11.78
C VAL A 201 0.72 -5.91 11.72
N MET A 202 0.47 -7.08 12.30
CA MET A 202 1.44 -8.18 12.33
C MET A 202 1.41 -8.97 11.02
N LEU A 203 2.40 -8.76 10.15
CA LEU A 203 2.57 -9.49 8.90
C LEU A 203 3.65 -10.56 9.06
N THR A 204 3.29 -11.81 8.76
CA THR A 204 4.18 -12.98 8.91
C THR A 204 5.02 -13.20 7.65
N HIS A 205 6.06 -14.02 7.76
CA HIS A 205 6.80 -14.51 6.60
C HIS A 205 5.85 -15.19 5.60
N LYS A 206 4.99 -16.10 6.08
CA LYS A 206 3.96 -16.78 5.30
C LYS A 206 3.06 -15.78 4.55
N GLY A 207 2.52 -14.80 5.26
CA GLY A 207 1.60 -13.82 4.68
C GLY A 207 2.25 -12.98 3.58
N LEU A 208 3.48 -12.49 3.80
CA LEU A 208 4.17 -11.68 2.79
C LEU A 208 4.66 -12.51 1.60
N VAL A 209 5.15 -13.74 1.81
CA VAL A 209 5.49 -14.67 0.71
C VAL A 209 4.25 -14.95 -0.13
N THR A 210 3.11 -15.23 0.53
CA THR A 210 1.84 -15.47 -0.17
C THR A 210 1.44 -14.25 -1.00
N SER A 211 1.47 -13.06 -0.41
CA SER A 211 1.06 -11.83 -1.12
C SER A 211 1.97 -11.50 -2.32
N VAL A 212 3.29 -11.72 -2.20
CA VAL A 212 4.21 -11.53 -3.34
C VAL A 212 3.94 -12.56 -4.43
N ALA A 213 3.79 -13.84 -4.07
CA ALA A 213 3.53 -14.92 -5.03
C ALA A 213 2.20 -14.72 -5.78
N GLN A 214 1.14 -14.32 -5.08
CA GLN A 214 -0.15 -13.99 -5.69
C GLN A 214 -0.02 -12.92 -6.79
N GLN A 215 0.97 -12.03 -6.68
CA GLN A 215 1.18 -10.96 -7.65
C GLN A 215 2.09 -11.38 -8.82
N VAL A 216 3.23 -12.04 -8.55
CA VAL A 216 4.30 -12.18 -9.54
C VAL A 216 4.71 -13.62 -9.87
N ASP A 217 4.19 -14.63 -9.18
CA ASP A 217 4.51 -16.04 -9.46
C ASP A 217 3.45 -16.71 -10.37
N GLY A 218 3.77 -17.91 -10.86
CA GLY A 218 2.93 -18.71 -11.74
C GLY A 218 3.23 -18.51 -13.23
N GLU A 219 2.60 -19.32 -14.07
CA GLU A 219 2.82 -19.28 -15.53
C GLU A 219 2.25 -18.01 -16.17
N ASN A 220 1.09 -17.57 -15.70
CA ASN A 220 0.47 -16.30 -16.07
C ASN A 220 0.31 -15.42 -14.82
N PRO A 221 1.38 -14.75 -14.31
CA PRO A 221 1.29 -13.90 -13.12
C PRO A 221 0.37 -12.69 -13.32
N ASN A 222 -0.28 -12.27 -12.23
CA ASN A 222 -1.15 -11.09 -12.26
C ASN A 222 -0.37 -9.81 -12.62
N LEU A 223 0.87 -9.68 -12.12
CA LEU A 223 1.82 -8.66 -12.53
C LEU A 223 2.96 -9.34 -13.29
N TYR A 224 2.96 -9.23 -14.59
CA TYR A 224 4.07 -9.73 -15.40
C TYR A 224 5.26 -8.78 -15.29
N PHE A 225 5.97 -8.91 -14.17
CA PHE A 225 7.30 -8.33 -13.97
C PHE A 225 8.36 -9.34 -14.41
N HIS A 226 9.50 -8.85 -14.87
CA HIS A 226 10.63 -9.68 -15.25
C HIS A 226 11.97 -8.99 -14.94
N SER A 227 13.05 -9.73 -15.02
CA SER A 227 14.39 -9.26 -14.61
C SER A 227 14.93 -8.09 -15.42
N GLU A 228 14.36 -7.83 -16.61
CA GLU A 228 14.73 -6.67 -17.43
C GLU A 228 14.02 -5.38 -17.03
N ASP A 229 13.04 -5.45 -16.12
CA ASP A 229 12.27 -4.28 -15.72
C ASP A 229 13.07 -3.35 -14.81
N VAL A 230 12.75 -2.06 -14.93
CA VAL A 230 13.12 -1.02 -13.98
C VAL A 230 11.83 -0.48 -13.36
N ILE A 231 11.66 -0.73 -12.07
CA ILE A 231 10.46 -0.36 -11.31
C ILE A 231 10.71 0.96 -10.58
N LEU A 232 9.89 1.96 -10.83
CA LEU A 232 9.97 3.26 -10.16
C LEU A 232 9.43 3.16 -8.74
N CYS A 233 10.26 3.46 -7.74
CA CYS A 233 9.87 3.50 -6.33
C CYS A 233 9.88 4.94 -5.81
N ILE A 234 8.77 5.65 -6.03
CA ILE A 234 8.51 7.01 -5.52
C ILE A 234 7.49 7.01 -4.37
N LEU A 235 6.73 5.92 -4.23
CA LEU A 235 5.82 5.74 -3.11
C LEU A 235 6.60 5.42 -1.84
N PRO A 236 6.14 5.89 -0.67
CA PRO A 236 6.86 5.70 0.59
C PRO A 236 7.05 4.21 0.93
N MET A 237 8.30 3.79 1.15
CA MET A 237 8.63 2.39 1.52
C MET A 237 8.13 2.00 2.91
N PHE A 238 7.83 2.97 3.78
CA PHE A 238 7.19 2.70 5.06
C PHE A 238 5.70 2.30 4.91
N HIS A 239 5.14 2.45 3.71
CA HIS A 239 3.78 2.03 3.39
C HIS A 239 3.79 0.67 2.69
N ILE A 240 2.84 -0.20 3.05
CA ILE A 240 2.80 -1.61 2.58
C ILE A 240 2.76 -1.74 1.05
N TYR A 241 2.15 -0.80 0.33
CA TYR A 241 2.11 -0.83 -1.13
C TYR A 241 3.52 -0.80 -1.72
N ALA A 242 4.37 0.14 -1.30
CA ALA A 242 5.75 0.20 -1.79
C ALA A 242 6.61 -0.93 -1.23
N LEU A 243 6.45 -1.26 0.05
CA LEU A 243 7.18 -2.36 0.68
C LEU A 243 6.96 -3.70 -0.04
N ASN A 244 5.70 -4.07 -0.29
CA ASN A 244 5.38 -5.37 -0.88
C ASN A 244 5.35 -5.32 -2.41
N SER A 245 4.43 -4.55 -3.01
CA SER A 245 4.14 -4.62 -4.45
C SER A 245 5.20 -3.94 -5.34
N ILE A 246 6.14 -3.19 -4.75
CA ILE A 246 7.29 -2.60 -5.47
C ILE A 246 8.57 -3.32 -5.06
N MET A 247 8.93 -3.22 -3.78
CA MET A 247 10.22 -3.72 -3.28
C MET A 247 10.28 -5.25 -3.31
N LEU A 248 9.38 -5.94 -2.59
CA LEU A 248 9.44 -7.41 -2.50
C LEU A 248 9.12 -8.09 -3.82
N CYS A 249 8.13 -7.59 -4.57
CA CYS A 249 7.82 -8.12 -5.91
C CYS A 249 8.99 -7.91 -6.88
N GLY A 250 9.62 -6.73 -6.86
CA GLY A 250 10.81 -6.44 -7.68
C GLY A 250 11.98 -7.36 -7.34
N LEU A 251 12.28 -7.55 -6.06
CA LEU A 251 13.31 -8.46 -5.58
C LEU A 251 13.05 -9.91 -6.03
N ARG A 252 11.81 -10.38 -5.90
CA ARG A 252 11.42 -11.76 -6.27
C ARG A 252 11.69 -12.07 -7.74
N VAL A 253 11.40 -11.13 -8.63
CA VAL A 253 11.53 -11.35 -10.09
C VAL A 253 12.90 -10.99 -10.66
N GLY A 254 13.78 -10.38 -9.87
CA GLY A 254 15.10 -9.94 -10.33
C GLY A 254 15.12 -8.59 -11.03
N ALA A 255 14.09 -7.75 -10.87
CA ALA A 255 13.99 -6.43 -11.49
C ALA A 255 14.84 -5.37 -10.76
N ALA A 256 15.23 -4.30 -11.45
CA ALA A 256 15.87 -3.15 -10.82
C ALA A 256 14.82 -2.24 -10.17
N ILE A 257 15.09 -1.77 -8.96
CA ILE A 257 14.23 -0.84 -8.22
C ILE A 257 14.91 0.52 -8.19
N LEU A 258 14.35 1.48 -8.92
CA LEU A 258 14.83 2.86 -8.96
C LEU A 258 14.20 3.65 -7.82
N ILE A 259 15.00 3.97 -6.81
CA ILE A 259 14.56 4.58 -5.56
C ILE A 259 14.65 6.11 -5.67
N MET A 260 13.52 6.78 -5.50
CA MET A 260 13.41 8.21 -5.38
C MET A 260 13.04 8.59 -3.95
N GLN A 261 13.86 9.41 -3.30
CA GLN A 261 13.73 9.74 -1.87
C GLN A 261 12.45 10.53 -1.56
N LYS A 262 12.13 11.49 -2.42
CA LYS A 262 10.95 12.35 -2.33
C LYS A 262 10.44 12.65 -3.74
N PHE A 263 9.14 12.57 -3.92
CA PHE A 263 8.53 12.91 -5.21
C PHE A 263 8.74 14.40 -5.54
N GLU A 264 9.30 14.65 -6.71
CA GLU A 264 9.43 15.94 -7.37
C GLU A 264 9.26 15.67 -8.87
N ILE A 265 8.33 16.36 -9.50
CA ILE A 265 7.86 16.00 -10.86
C ILE A 265 8.98 16.02 -11.90
N GLY A 266 9.80 17.09 -11.94
CA GLY A 266 10.89 17.22 -12.91
C GLY A 266 11.92 16.10 -12.76
N LEU A 267 12.35 15.82 -11.54
CA LEU A 267 13.28 14.73 -11.25
C LEU A 267 12.66 13.36 -11.57
N ALA A 268 11.39 13.14 -11.28
CA ALA A 268 10.73 11.88 -11.60
C ALA A 268 10.72 11.61 -13.10
N LEU A 269 10.38 12.63 -13.91
CA LEU A 269 10.36 12.53 -15.38
C LEU A 269 11.77 12.31 -15.95
N GLU A 270 12.78 13.03 -15.41
CA GLU A 270 14.18 12.82 -15.78
C GLU A 270 14.64 11.39 -15.50
N LEU A 271 14.34 10.87 -14.31
CA LEU A 271 14.71 9.51 -13.89
C LEU A 271 14.02 8.45 -14.76
N ILE A 272 12.74 8.63 -15.09
CA ILE A 272 12.00 7.73 -15.99
C ILE A 272 12.71 7.65 -17.34
N GLN A 273 13.05 8.80 -17.93
CA GLN A 273 13.74 8.84 -19.23
C GLN A 273 15.16 8.27 -19.15
N LYS A 274 15.94 8.66 -18.13
CA LYS A 274 17.35 8.28 -17.97
C LYS A 274 17.54 6.79 -17.76
N TYR A 275 16.75 6.20 -16.85
CA TYR A 275 16.87 4.79 -16.48
C TYR A 275 15.94 3.87 -17.27
N LYS A 276 15.19 4.42 -18.24
CA LYS A 276 14.22 3.67 -19.06
C LYS A 276 13.27 2.88 -18.19
N VAL A 277 12.65 3.54 -17.22
CA VAL A 277 11.65 2.95 -16.35
C VAL A 277 10.58 2.24 -17.16
N THR A 278 10.27 1.01 -16.81
CA THR A 278 9.27 0.17 -17.49
C THR A 278 7.97 0.05 -16.70
N ILE A 279 8.06 0.11 -15.37
CA ILE A 279 6.92 -0.03 -14.46
C ILE A 279 6.83 1.21 -13.57
N ALA A 280 5.68 1.87 -13.58
CA ALA A 280 5.38 3.06 -12.78
C ALA A 280 4.19 2.81 -11.82
N PRO A 281 4.45 2.27 -10.61
CA PRO A 281 3.43 2.21 -9.56
C PRO A 281 3.26 3.61 -8.95
N ILE A 282 2.09 4.19 -9.12
CA ILE A 282 1.77 5.56 -8.68
C ILE A 282 0.37 5.62 -8.08
N VAL A 283 0.07 6.72 -7.41
CA VAL A 283 -1.24 6.96 -6.77
C VAL A 283 -1.95 8.15 -7.42
N PRO A 284 -3.29 8.29 -7.29
CA PRO A 284 -4.04 9.34 -7.95
C PRO A 284 -3.48 10.76 -7.80
N PRO A 285 -2.99 11.24 -6.64
CA PRO A 285 -2.39 12.57 -6.53
C PRO A 285 -1.14 12.77 -7.41
N ILE A 286 -0.30 11.74 -7.52
CA ILE A 286 0.88 11.78 -8.41
C ILE A 286 0.44 11.73 -9.87
N MET A 287 -0.56 10.91 -10.20
CA MET A 287 -1.16 10.85 -11.53
C MET A 287 -1.70 12.21 -11.96
N PHE A 288 -2.42 12.89 -11.07
CA PHE A 288 -2.93 14.24 -11.30
C PHE A 288 -1.79 15.21 -11.61
N THR A 289 -0.71 15.18 -10.82
CA THR A 289 0.46 16.05 -11.06
C THR A 289 1.08 15.79 -12.43
N ILE A 290 1.27 14.53 -12.82
CA ILE A 290 1.83 14.14 -14.13
C ILE A 290 0.90 14.57 -15.26
N ALA A 291 -0.42 14.35 -15.11
CA ALA A 291 -1.40 14.68 -16.16
C ALA A 291 -1.52 16.19 -16.41
N LYS A 292 -1.44 17.00 -15.35
CA LYS A 292 -1.58 18.47 -15.42
C LYS A 292 -0.28 19.21 -15.74
N SER A 293 0.88 18.60 -15.51
CA SER A 293 2.16 19.26 -15.74
C SER A 293 2.50 19.38 -17.23
N SER A 294 2.81 20.59 -17.69
CA SER A 294 3.36 20.83 -19.03
C SER A 294 4.79 20.30 -19.18
N GLU A 295 5.47 20.00 -18.08
CA GLU A 295 6.81 19.43 -18.10
C GLU A 295 6.80 17.98 -18.62
N THR A 296 5.73 17.24 -18.39
CA THR A 296 5.60 15.84 -18.81
C THR A 296 5.87 15.66 -20.30
N ASP A 297 5.45 16.62 -21.13
CA ASP A 297 5.60 16.56 -22.60
C ASP A 297 7.05 16.81 -23.08
N LYS A 298 7.96 17.21 -22.18
CA LYS A 298 9.38 17.45 -22.49
C LYS A 298 10.25 16.19 -22.39
N TYR A 299 9.72 15.10 -21.82
CA TYR A 299 10.47 13.88 -21.54
C TYR A 299 9.94 12.70 -22.34
N ASP A 300 10.84 11.78 -22.69
CA ASP A 300 10.50 10.51 -23.31
C ASP A 300 10.06 9.48 -22.26
N LEU A 301 8.76 9.21 -22.18
CA LEU A 301 8.15 8.24 -21.27
C LEU A 301 7.80 6.91 -21.97
N SER A 302 8.23 6.72 -23.23
CA SER A 302 7.85 5.57 -24.07
C SER A 302 8.34 4.21 -23.55
N SER A 303 9.34 4.22 -22.65
CA SER A 303 9.80 3.00 -21.97
C SER A 303 8.79 2.41 -20.99
N VAL A 304 7.87 3.24 -20.47
CA VAL A 304 6.87 2.79 -19.49
C VAL A 304 5.83 1.93 -20.19
N ARG A 305 5.79 0.65 -19.82
CA ARG A 305 4.83 -0.34 -20.34
C ARG A 305 3.66 -0.61 -19.41
N MET A 306 3.78 -0.21 -18.13
CA MET A 306 2.77 -0.46 -17.09
C MET A 306 2.69 0.74 -16.13
N VAL A 307 1.49 1.27 -15.95
CA VAL A 307 1.15 2.28 -14.94
C VAL A 307 0.11 1.65 -14.01
N LYS A 308 0.49 1.40 -12.75
CA LYS A 308 -0.37 0.74 -11.77
C LYS A 308 -0.85 1.75 -10.72
N SER A 309 -2.16 1.97 -10.66
CA SER A 309 -2.81 2.78 -9.61
C SER A 309 -3.18 1.94 -8.39
N GLY A 310 -3.14 2.53 -7.23
CA GLY A 310 -3.60 1.93 -5.97
C GLY A 310 -3.67 2.96 -4.84
N GLY A 311 -4.19 2.55 -3.69
CA GLY A 311 -4.27 3.36 -2.48
C GLY A 311 -5.47 4.32 -2.42
N ALA A 312 -6.10 4.64 -3.55
CA ALA A 312 -7.34 5.39 -3.64
C ALA A 312 -8.04 5.09 -4.98
N PRO A 313 -9.36 5.31 -5.11
CA PRO A 313 -10.07 5.17 -6.37
C PRO A 313 -9.51 6.11 -7.45
N LEU A 314 -9.41 5.64 -8.69
CA LEU A 314 -9.01 6.42 -9.85
C LEU A 314 -10.24 6.76 -10.69
N GLY A 315 -10.61 8.04 -10.73
CA GLY A 315 -11.72 8.51 -11.57
C GLY A 315 -11.38 8.43 -13.07
N LYS A 316 -12.42 8.24 -13.90
CA LYS A 316 -12.27 8.02 -15.34
C LYS A 316 -11.56 9.18 -16.05
N GLU A 317 -11.85 10.42 -15.71
CA GLU A 317 -11.26 11.61 -16.33
C GLU A 317 -9.74 11.65 -16.10
N LEU A 318 -9.31 11.33 -14.87
CA LEU A 318 -7.89 11.26 -14.53
C LEU A 318 -7.22 10.05 -15.20
N GLU A 319 -7.91 8.91 -15.27
CA GLU A 319 -7.44 7.72 -16.00
C GLU A 319 -7.17 8.07 -17.48
N ASP A 320 -8.10 8.73 -18.16
CA ASP A 320 -7.99 9.11 -19.56
C ASP A 320 -6.84 10.13 -19.77
N ALA A 321 -6.70 11.11 -18.85
CA ALA A 321 -5.62 12.10 -18.91
C ALA A 321 -4.23 11.48 -18.73
N VAL A 322 -4.08 10.53 -17.81
CA VAL A 322 -2.82 9.80 -17.59
C VAL A 322 -2.52 8.87 -18.76
N ARG A 323 -3.52 8.20 -19.31
CA ARG A 323 -3.38 7.34 -20.50
C ARG A 323 -2.83 8.13 -21.70
N ALA A 324 -3.23 9.38 -21.86
CA ALA A 324 -2.69 10.25 -22.90
C ALA A 324 -1.20 10.58 -22.71
N LYS A 325 -0.68 10.62 -21.47
CA LYS A 325 0.74 10.85 -21.17
C LYS A 325 1.61 9.59 -21.31
N PHE A 326 1.02 8.40 -21.21
CA PHE A 326 1.69 7.11 -21.35
C PHE A 326 1.02 6.24 -22.43
N PRO A 327 1.04 6.66 -23.71
CA PRO A 327 0.23 6.04 -24.78
C PRO A 327 0.60 4.57 -25.06
N GLY A 328 1.83 4.16 -24.72
CA GLY A 328 2.29 2.77 -24.85
C GLY A 328 2.06 1.89 -23.62
N ALA A 329 1.59 2.46 -22.51
CA ALA A 329 1.48 1.76 -21.27
C ALA A 329 0.07 1.18 -21.04
N LYS A 330 0.01 0.01 -20.38
CA LYS A 330 -1.22 -0.48 -19.78
C LYS A 330 -1.45 0.28 -18.48
N LEU A 331 -2.64 0.84 -18.31
CA LEU A 331 -3.06 1.57 -17.11
C LEU A 331 -4.21 0.81 -16.45
N GLY A 332 -4.07 0.47 -15.18
CA GLY A 332 -5.09 -0.24 -14.41
C GLY A 332 -4.92 -0.04 -12.92
N GLN A 333 -5.86 -0.57 -12.17
CA GLN A 333 -5.94 -0.41 -10.72
C GLN A 333 -5.73 -1.73 -9.99
N GLY A 334 -5.32 -1.63 -8.72
CA GLY A 334 -5.37 -2.69 -7.73
C GLY A 334 -5.95 -2.17 -6.43
N TYR A 335 -6.65 -3.04 -5.71
CA TYR A 335 -7.24 -2.75 -4.42
C TYR A 335 -6.53 -3.55 -3.32
N GLY A 336 -6.34 -2.91 -2.18
CA GLY A 336 -5.70 -3.55 -1.06
C GLY A 336 -5.65 -2.72 0.20
N MET A 337 -5.24 -3.35 1.30
CA MET A 337 -5.06 -2.74 2.61
C MET A 337 -3.88 -3.37 3.34
N THR A 338 -3.35 -2.68 4.34
CA THR A 338 -2.18 -3.15 5.11
C THR A 338 -2.43 -4.52 5.74
N GLU A 339 -3.62 -4.75 6.26
CA GLU A 339 -4.08 -5.96 6.93
C GLU A 339 -4.15 -7.19 6.01
N ALA A 340 -4.09 -6.99 4.69
CA ALA A 340 -4.10 -8.06 3.68
C ALA A 340 -2.76 -8.22 2.94
N GLY A 341 -1.71 -7.60 3.39
CA GLY A 341 -0.33 -7.76 3.02
C GLY A 341 0.23 -7.38 1.65
N PRO A 342 -0.29 -6.45 0.78
CA PRO A 342 -1.50 -5.63 0.86
C PRO A 342 -2.67 -6.06 -0.03
N VAL A 343 -2.50 -6.94 -1.04
CA VAL A 343 -3.37 -7.01 -2.22
C VAL A 343 -4.57 -7.93 -2.00
N LEU A 344 -5.78 -7.44 -2.33
CA LEU A 344 -7.03 -8.18 -2.34
C LEU A 344 -7.54 -8.44 -3.75
N ALA A 345 -7.45 -7.43 -4.63
CA ALA A 345 -7.86 -7.55 -6.02
C ALA A 345 -6.89 -6.80 -6.94
N MET A 346 -6.76 -7.28 -8.18
CA MET A 346 -5.80 -6.73 -9.14
C MET A 346 -6.28 -6.89 -10.58
N CYS A 347 -6.06 -5.83 -11.35
CA CYS A 347 -6.32 -5.81 -12.78
C CYS A 347 -5.46 -6.85 -13.52
N LEU A 348 -6.10 -7.74 -14.26
CA LEU A 348 -5.42 -8.75 -15.09
C LEU A 348 -4.89 -8.21 -16.42
N GLY A 349 -5.09 -6.94 -16.74
CA GLY A 349 -4.42 -6.30 -17.86
C GLY A 349 -2.90 -6.27 -17.73
N PHE A 350 -2.38 -6.44 -16.52
CA PHE A 350 -0.95 -6.53 -16.23
C PHE A 350 -0.39 -7.95 -16.30
N ALA A 351 -1.23 -8.96 -16.50
CA ALA A 351 -0.82 -10.34 -16.59
C ALA A 351 0.05 -10.59 -17.83
N LYS A 352 0.80 -11.70 -17.84
CA LYS A 352 1.60 -12.14 -18.98
C LYS A 352 0.71 -12.38 -20.21
N GLU A 353 -0.39 -13.08 -20.02
CA GLU A 353 -1.50 -13.20 -20.96
C GLU A 353 -2.62 -12.26 -20.47
N PRO A 354 -2.67 -11.01 -20.98
CA PRO A 354 -3.50 -9.98 -20.39
C PRO A 354 -4.97 -10.14 -20.78
N PHE A 355 -5.83 -9.74 -19.84
CA PHE A 355 -7.25 -9.55 -20.08
C PHE A 355 -7.56 -8.10 -20.42
N GLU A 356 -8.74 -7.84 -20.92
CA GLU A 356 -9.23 -6.47 -21.11
C GLU A 356 -9.30 -5.72 -19.78
N ILE A 357 -8.95 -4.44 -19.80
CA ILE A 357 -9.02 -3.56 -18.62
C ILE A 357 -10.35 -2.84 -18.63
N LYS A 358 -11.15 -3.07 -17.60
CA LYS A 358 -12.41 -2.38 -17.38
C LYS A 358 -12.16 -1.11 -16.57
N SER A 359 -12.49 0.04 -17.14
CA SER A 359 -12.31 1.34 -16.46
C SER A 359 -13.10 1.38 -15.14
N GLY A 360 -12.48 1.91 -14.08
CA GLY A 360 -13.06 1.98 -12.73
C GLY A 360 -13.00 0.68 -11.93
N ALA A 361 -12.72 -0.48 -12.56
CA ALA A 361 -12.57 -1.74 -11.85
C ALA A 361 -11.17 -1.86 -11.20
N CYS A 362 -11.13 -2.50 -10.05
CA CYS A 362 -9.90 -2.87 -9.36
C CYS A 362 -9.37 -4.27 -9.76
N GLY A 363 -9.99 -4.88 -10.76
CA GLY A 363 -9.64 -6.22 -11.23
C GLY A 363 -10.33 -7.34 -10.46
N THR A 364 -9.79 -8.54 -10.58
CA THR A 364 -10.32 -9.75 -9.95
C THR A 364 -9.62 -10.04 -8.62
N VAL A 365 -10.25 -10.86 -7.79
CA VAL A 365 -9.68 -11.40 -6.55
C VAL A 365 -8.30 -12.02 -6.83
N VAL A 366 -7.34 -11.82 -5.95
CA VAL A 366 -6.03 -12.48 -6.08
C VAL A 366 -6.14 -14.00 -5.93
N ARG A 367 -5.21 -14.72 -6.53
CA ARG A 367 -5.15 -16.19 -6.46
C ARG A 367 -4.99 -16.69 -5.03
N ASN A 368 -5.36 -17.94 -4.78
CA ASN A 368 -5.24 -18.57 -3.47
C ASN A 368 -5.95 -17.78 -2.35
N ALA A 369 -6.99 -17.02 -2.73
CA ALA A 369 -7.84 -16.27 -1.81
C ALA A 369 -9.31 -16.38 -2.23
N GLU A 370 -10.18 -16.11 -1.27
CA GLU A 370 -11.63 -16.07 -1.46
C GLU A 370 -12.14 -14.71 -1.02
N MET A 371 -13.10 -14.19 -1.75
CA MET A 371 -13.76 -12.92 -1.43
C MET A 371 -15.27 -13.17 -1.35
N LYS A 372 -15.93 -12.45 -0.46
CA LYS A 372 -17.40 -12.34 -0.43
C LYS A 372 -17.79 -10.89 -0.25
N ILE A 373 -18.97 -10.54 -0.75
CA ILE A 373 -19.61 -9.26 -0.50
C ILE A 373 -20.72 -9.52 0.50
N VAL A 374 -20.74 -8.78 1.59
CA VAL A 374 -21.64 -9.02 2.73
C VAL A 374 -22.53 -7.80 2.95
N ASP A 375 -23.81 -8.04 3.10
CA ASP A 375 -24.75 -7.03 3.55
C ASP A 375 -24.40 -6.60 5.00
N PRO A 376 -24.06 -5.33 5.24
CA PRO A 376 -23.62 -4.89 6.57
C PRO A 376 -24.70 -4.98 7.66
N ASP A 377 -25.98 -4.99 7.27
CA ASP A 377 -27.11 -5.02 8.21
C ASP A 377 -27.52 -6.44 8.58
N THR A 378 -27.46 -7.37 7.62
CA THR A 378 -27.92 -8.76 7.82
C THR A 378 -26.80 -9.77 8.00
N GLY A 379 -25.56 -9.44 7.57
CA GLY A 379 -24.43 -10.36 7.56
C GLY A 379 -24.49 -11.43 6.44
N SER A 380 -25.49 -11.37 5.56
CA SER A 380 -25.67 -12.34 4.47
C SER A 380 -24.75 -12.02 3.30
N SER A 381 -24.22 -13.06 2.62
CA SER A 381 -23.45 -12.86 1.39
C SER A 381 -24.36 -12.42 0.24
N LEU A 382 -23.87 -11.48 -0.57
CA LEU A 382 -24.59 -10.85 -1.67
C LEU A 382 -24.14 -11.39 -3.03
N PRO A 383 -25.08 -11.53 -4.00
CA PRO A 383 -24.75 -11.90 -5.37
C PRO A 383 -24.09 -10.73 -6.12
N ARG A 384 -23.66 -11.02 -7.38
CA ARG A 384 -23.09 -10.00 -8.28
C ARG A 384 -23.97 -8.77 -8.41
N ASN A 385 -23.36 -7.64 -8.69
CA ASN A 385 -23.99 -6.32 -8.89
C ASN A 385 -24.74 -5.77 -7.65
N GLN A 386 -24.53 -6.36 -6.48
CA GLN A 386 -25.05 -5.82 -5.22
C GLN A 386 -23.90 -5.37 -4.34
N ALA A 387 -23.96 -4.10 -3.91
CA ALA A 387 -22.95 -3.49 -3.08
C ALA A 387 -23.11 -3.90 -1.60
N GLY A 388 -21.99 -4.25 -0.96
CA GLY A 388 -21.89 -4.59 0.45
C GLY A 388 -20.46 -4.51 0.93
N GLU A 389 -20.21 -4.87 2.19
CA GLU A 389 -18.86 -4.91 2.74
C GLU A 389 -18.03 -6.01 2.06
N ILE A 390 -16.83 -5.64 1.64
CA ILE A 390 -15.88 -6.57 1.07
C ILE A 390 -15.21 -7.35 2.20
N CYS A 391 -15.29 -8.69 2.13
CA CYS A 391 -14.57 -9.57 3.05
C CYS A 391 -13.66 -10.50 2.25
N ILE A 392 -12.45 -10.75 2.78
CA ILE A 392 -11.46 -11.62 2.12
C ILE A 392 -10.90 -12.65 3.09
N ARG A 393 -10.56 -13.83 2.56
CA ARG A 393 -9.91 -14.91 3.30
C ARG A 393 -8.78 -15.49 2.47
N GLY A 394 -7.61 -15.72 3.11
CA GLY A 394 -6.43 -16.30 2.46
C GLY A 394 -5.20 -16.18 3.36
N ASP A 395 -4.12 -16.87 2.98
CA ASP A 395 -2.87 -16.94 3.74
C ASP A 395 -2.08 -15.61 3.79
N GLN A 396 -2.43 -14.62 2.96
CA GLN A 396 -1.82 -13.30 2.93
C GLN A 396 -2.27 -12.37 4.07
N ILE A 397 -3.37 -12.73 4.76
CA ILE A 397 -3.98 -11.88 5.78
C ILE A 397 -3.08 -11.79 7.02
N MET A 398 -3.09 -10.62 7.66
CA MET A 398 -2.35 -10.38 8.89
C MET A 398 -2.65 -11.40 9.98
N LYS A 399 -1.69 -11.64 10.85
CA LYS A 399 -1.90 -12.43 12.08
C LYS A 399 -2.83 -11.77 13.08
N GLY A 400 -2.95 -10.44 13.01
CA GLY A 400 -3.76 -9.59 13.87
C GLY A 400 -3.09 -8.27 14.18
N TYR A 401 -3.70 -7.49 15.05
CA TYR A 401 -3.12 -6.25 15.57
C TYR A 401 -2.27 -6.51 16.82
N LEU A 402 -1.09 -5.91 16.87
CA LEU A 402 -0.18 -6.04 17.99
C LEU A 402 -0.82 -5.53 19.29
N ASN A 403 -0.87 -6.39 20.31
CA ASN A 403 -1.43 -6.09 21.64
C ASN A 403 -2.90 -5.62 21.64
N ASP A 404 -3.66 -5.91 20.57
CA ASP A 404 -5.08 -5.54 20.46
C ASP A 404 -5.93 -6.73 19.95
N PRO A 405 -6.13 -7.76 20.79
CA PRO A 405 -6.92 -8.94 20.39
C PRO A 405 -8.39 -8.63 20.14
N GLU A 406 -8.94 -7.59 20.81
CA GLU A 406 -10.33 -7.18 20.59
C GLU A 406 -10.51 -6.55 19.21
N ALA A 407 -9.61 -5.66 18.78
CA ALA A 407 -9.64 -5.11 17.42
C ALA A 407 -9.39 -6.22 16.38
N THR A 408 -8.51 -7.18 16.68
CA THR A 408 -8.28 -8.33 15.80
C THR A 408 -9.57 -9.14 15.61
N ALA A 409 -10.27 -9.49 16.69
CA ALA A 409 -11.51 -10.25 16.63
C ALA A 409 -12.68 -9.50 15.97
N ARG A 410 -12.65 -8.16 15.95
CA ARG A 410 -13.62 -7.34 15.20
C ARG A 410 -13.31 -7.26 13.71
N THR A 411 -12.04 -7.44 13.34
CA THR A 411 -11.56 -7.27 11.96
C THR A 411 -11.46 -8.62 11.24
N ILE A 412 -11.08 -9.68 11.94
CA ILE A 412 -11.03 -11.05 11.41
C ILE A 412 -12.04 -11.87 12.20
N ASP A 413 -13.07 -12.38 11.50
CA ASP A 413 -14.11 -13.17 12.14
C ASP A 413 -13.64 -14.60 12.47
N LYS A 414 -14.50 -15.36 13.16
CA LYS A 414 -14.21 -16.74 13.60
C LYS A 414 -13.98 -17.72 12.43
N ASP A 415 -14.46 -17.41 11.23
CA ASP A 415 -14.35 -18.22 10.02
C ASP A 415 -13.16 -17.79 9.16
N GLY A 416 -12.33 -16.83 9.66
CA GLY A 416 -11.10 -16.33 9.04
C GLY A 416 -11.32 -15.27 7.97
N TRP A 417 -12.50 -14.67 7.90
CA TRP A 417 -12.76 -13.57 6.98
C TRP A 417 -12.28 -12.25 7.56
N LEU A 418 -11.44 -11.55 6.82
CA LEU A 418 -11.05 -10.17 7.09
C LEU A 418 -12.15 -9.25 6.57
N HIS A 419 -12.75 -8.48 7.45
CA HIS A 419 -13.69 -7.42 7.17
C HIS A 419 -12.92 -6.14 6.85
N THR A 420 -13.05 -5.66 5.61
CA THR A 420 -12.21 -4.54 5.13
C THR A 420 -12.72 -3.17 5.61
N GLY A 421 -14.00 -3.08 5.92
CA GLY A 421 -14.69 -1.82 6.16
C GLY A 421 -14.90 -1.00 4.89
N ASP A 422 -14.63 -1.56 3.71
CA ASP A 422 -14.87 -0.93 2.43
C ASP A 422 -16.11 -1.54 1.76
N ILE A 423 -16.90 -0.73 1.09
CA ILE A 423 -18.08 -1.14 0.33
C ILE A 423 -17.70 -1.28 -1.13
N GLY A 424 -18.11 -2.39 -1.72
CA GLY A 424 -17.90 -2.67 -3.14
C GLY A 424 -18.87 -3.73 -3.67
N TYR A 425 -18.77 -4.01 -4.93
CA TYR A 425 -19.51 -5.10 -5.59
C TYR A 425 -18.65 -5.79 -6.64
N ILE A 426 -19.00 -7.02 -6.95
CA ILE A 426 -18.41 -7.78 -8.05
C ILE A 426 -19.45 -7.83 -9.17
N ASP A 427 -19.03 -7.51 -10.39
CA ASP A 427 -19.92 -7.51 -11.55
C ASP A 427 -20.00 -8.89 -12.25
N ASP A 428 -20.72 -8.97 -13.36
CA ASP A 428 -20.92 -10.22 -14.11
C ASP A 428 -19.64 -10.75 -14.78
N ASP A 429 -18.63 -9.91 -14.91
CA ASP A 429 -17.30 -10.27 -15.44
C ASP A 429 -16.28 -10.63 -14.35
N ASP A 430 -16.72 -10.80 -13.08
CA ASP A 430 -15.88 -11.04 -11.91
C ASP A 430 -14.85 -9.92 -11.63
N GLU A 431 -15.20 -8.67 -11.97
CA GLU A 431 -14.42 -7.48 -11.67
C GLU A 431 -14.96 -6.76 -10.43
N LEU A 432 -14.05 -6.42 -9.52
CA LEU A 432 -14.36 -5.70 -8.28
C LEU A 432 -14.41 -4.19 -8.52
N PHE A 433 -15.47 -3.57 -8.04
CA PHE A 433 -15.64 -2.11 -8.00
C PHE A 433 -15.75 -1.66 -6.55
N ILE A 434 -14.92 -0.67 -6.18
CA ILE A 434 -15.00 -0.03 -4.86
C ILE A 434 -15.97 1.13 -4.94
N VAL A 435 -16.88 1.19 -3.99
CA VAL A 435 -17.89 2.26 -3.89
C VAL A 435 -17.43 3.32 -2.92
N ASP A 436 -17.13 2.94 -1.65
CA ASP A 436 -16.64 3.84 -0.61
C ASP A 436 -16.24 3.05 0.66
N ARG A 437 -15.90 3.77 1.73
CA ARG A 437 -15.71 3.17 3.05
C ARG A 437 -17.01 3.12 3.83
N LEU A 438 -17.28 2.01 4.49
CA LEU A 438 -18.50 1.80 5.29
C LEU A 438 -18.72 2.91 6.34
N LYS A 439 -17.66 3.36 6.99
CA LYS A 439 -17.69 4.42 8.01
C LYS A 439 -17.85 5.84 7.45
N GLU A 440 -17.57 6.03 6.18
CA GLU A 440 -17.59 7.34 5.50
C GLU A 440 -18.91 7.57 4.74
N LEU A 441 -19.70 6.50 4.55
CA LEU A 441 -21.01 6.61 3.91
C LEU A 441 -21.95 7.54 4.67
N ILE A 442 -22.48 8.52 3.96
CA ILE A 442 -23.43 9.50 4.50
C ILE A 442 -24.83 8.87 4.53
N LYS A 443 -25.47 8.86 5.70
CA LYS A 443 -26.76 8.18 5.91
C LYS A 443 -27.93 9.18 5.79
N TYR A 444 -28.46 9.35 4.58
CA TYR A 444 -29.60 10.22 4.28
C TYR A 444 -30.90 9.42 4.28
N LYS A 445 -31.77 9.53 5.29
CA LYS A 445 -33.08 8.82 5.38
C LYS A 445 -32.99 7.33 5.06
N GLY A 446 -31.94 6.64 5.49
CA GLY A 446 -31.71 5.24 5.20
C GLY A 446 -31.04 4.96 3.84
N PHE A 447 -30.86 5.96 2.99
CA PHE A 447 -30.01 5.84 1.80
C PHE A 447 -28.56 6.05 2.17
N GLN A 448 -27.67 5.29 1.54
CA GLN A 448 -26.24 5.44 1.66
C GLN A 448 -25.70 6.29 0.51
N VAL A 449 -24.97 7.35 0.82
CA VAL A 449 -24.34 8.24 -0.17
C VAL A 449 -22.84 8.13 0.00
N ALA A 450 -22.16 7.73 -1.08
CA ALA A 450 -20.71 7.61 -1.10
C ALA A 450 -20.07 8.99 -1.30
N PRO A 451 -19.27 9.51 -0.36
CA PRO A 451 -18.51 10.74 -0.54
C PRO A 451 -17.64 10.71 -1.79
N ALA A 452 -16.93 9.62 -2.04
CA ALA A 452 -15.99 9.48 -3.15
C ALA A 452 -16.66 9.69 -4.53
N GLU A 453 -17.93 9.30 -4.70
CA GLU A 453 -18.68 9.56 -5.94
C GLU A 453 -18.85 11.06 -6.18
N LEU A 454 -19.20 11.81 -5.13
CA LEU A 454 -19.41 13.26 -5.22
C LEU A 454 -18.07 14.02 -5.35
N GLU A 455 -17.03 13.56 -4.67
CA GLU A 455 -15.67 14.11 -4.77
C GLU A 455 -15.13 13.97 -6.19
N ALA A 456 -15.29 12.80 -6.82
CA ALA A 456 -14.87 12.57 -8.20
C ALA A 456 -15.57 13.54 -9.17
N MET A 457 -16.88 13.75 -9.00
CA MET A 457 -17.64 14.70 -9.82
C MET A 457 -17.19 16.14 -9.60
N LEU A 458 -16.88 16.53 -8.35
CA LEU A 458 -16.38 17.86 -8.03
C LEU A 458 -15.02 18.12 -8.66
N ILE A 459 -14.08 17.18 -8.55
CA ILE A 459 -12.73 17.28 -9.11
C ILE A 459 -12.74 17.29 -10.65
N ALA A 460 -13.76 16.70 -11.28
CA ALA A 460 -13.94 16.79 -12.73
C ALA A 460 -14.30 18.22 -13.22
N HIS A 461 -14.76 19.10 -12.32
CA HIS A 461 -15.05 20.49 -12.69
C HIS A 461 -13.76 21.28 -12.93
N PRO A 462 -13.63 22.07 -14.04
CA PRO A 462 -12.39 22.78 -14.39
C PRO A 462 -11.93 23.81 -13.36
N ASP A 463 -12.87 24.35 -12.58
CA ASP A 463 -12.62 25.37 -11.55
C ASP A 463 -12.31 24.79 -10.16
N ILE A 464 -12.24 23.48 -10.00
CA ILE A 464 -11.98 22.81 -8.74
C ILE A 464 -10.64 22.05 -8.82
N ILE A 465 -9.76 22.29 -7.84
CA ILE A 465 -8.45 21.62 -7.75
C ILE A 465 -8.57 20.36 -6.88
N ASP A 466 -9.31 20.49 -5.75
CA ASP A 466 -9.44 19.42 -4.77
C ASP A 466 -10.79 19.54 -4.07
N ALA A 467 -11.33 18.42 -3.59
CA ALA A 467 -12.60 18.39 -2.89
C ALA A 467 -12.67 17.24 -1.90
N ALA A 468 -13.34 17.47 -0.77
CA ALA A 468 -13.75 16.44 0.17
C ALA A 468 -15.24 16.58 0.49
N VAL A 469 -15.94 15.46 0.60
CA VAL A 469 -17.36 15.41 0.95
C VAL A 469 -17.53 14.64 2.25
N VAL A 470 -18.30 15.20 3.17
CA VAL A 470 -18.57 14.57 4.48
C VAL A 470 -20.04 14.65 4.84
N GLY A 471 -20.49 13.74 5.72
CA GLY A 471 -21.83 13.80 6.30
C GLY A 471 -21.93 14.88 7.39
N MET A 472 -22.85 15.82 7.24
CA MET A 472 -23.23 16.73 8.29
C MET A 472 -24.54 16.28 8.91
N LYS A 473 -24.60 16.18 10.24
CA LYS A 473 -25.82 15.79 10.95
C LYS A 473 -26.98 16.76 10.65
N ASP A 474 -28.14 16.19 10.39
CA ASP A 474 -29.40 16.89 10.13
C ASP A 474 -30.55 16.18 10.87
N GLU A 475 -31.31 16.94 11.65
CA GLU A 475 -32.37 16.38 12.52
C GLU A 475 -33.51 15.72 11.76
N ALA A 476 -33.77 16.12 10.50
CA ALA A 476 -34.89 15.65 9.71
C ALA A 476 -34.55 14.42 8.85
N VAL A 477 -33.27 14.29 8.44
CA VAL A 477 -32.87 13.28 7.44
C VAL A 477 -31.71 12.38 7.90
N GLY A 478 -31.15 12.62 9.09
CA GLY A 478 -30.01 11.93 9.66
C GLY A 478 -28.70 12.62 9.30
N GLU A 479 -28.25 12.53 8.06
CA GLU A 479 -27.09 13.25 7.54
C GLU A 479 -27.36 13.82 6.15
N VAL A 480 -26.67 14.91 5.82
CA VAL A 480 -26.67 15.53 4.48
C VAL A 480 -25.25 15.68 3.96
N PRO A 481 -25.02 15.47 2.64
CA PRO A 481 -23.70 15.71 2.06
C PRO A 481 -23.33 17.19 2.09
N VAL A 482 -22.12 17.49 2.57
CA VAL A 482 -21.49 18.82 2.48
C VAL A 482 -20.12 18.71 1.86
N ALA A 483 -19.77 19.65 1.00
CA ALA A 483 -18.50 19.65 0.29
C ALA A 483 -17.55 20.73 0.82
N PHE A 484 -16.28 20.38 0.99
CA PHE A 484 -15.16 21.29 1.14
C PHE A 484 -14.41 21.34 -0.18
N VAL A 485 -14.23 22.53 -0.75
CA VAL A 485 -13.74 22.69 -2.12
C VAL A 485 -12.56 23.65 -2.17
N VAL A 486 -11.49 23.22 -2.83
CA VAL A 486 -10.34 24.06 -3.17
C VAL A 486 -10.51 24.54 -4.61
N LYS A 487 -10.66 25.85 -4.79
CA LYS A 487 -10.83 26.48 -6.11
C LYS A 487 -9.51 26.54 -6.89
N SER A 488 -9.58 26.53 -8.20
CA SER A 488 -8.45 26.95 -9.04
C SER A 488 -8.16 28.45 -8.82
N GLY A 489 -6.89 28.85 -8.83
CA GLY A 489 -6.41 30.14 -8.29
C GLY A 489 -7.00 31.44 -8.87
N LYS A 490 -7.93 31.38 -9.85
CA LYS A 490 -8.65 32.53 -10.40
C LYS A 490 -10.16 32.28 -10.54
N SER A 491 -10.65 31.16 -10.02
CA SER A 491 -12.05 30.82 -10.16
C SER A 491 -12.90 31.60 -9.17
N GLU A 492 -13.99 32.20 -9.67
CA GLU A 492 -15.03 32.85 -8.89
C GLU A 492 -16.26 31.94 -8.70
N ILE A 493 -16.13 30.63 -8.99
CA ILE A 493 -17.24 29.69 -8.87
C ILE A 493 -17.92 29.79 -7.50
N SER A 494 -19.23 29.89 -7.51
CA SER A 494 -20.06 30.04 -6.32
C SER A 494 -20.55 28.70 -5.78
N GLU A 495 -21.04 28.71 -4.53
CA GLU A 495 -21.68 27.54 -3.92
C GLU A 495 -22.88 27.06 -4.74
N ASP A 496 -23.71 27.98 -5.24
CA ASP A 496 -24.91 27.64 -6.00
C ASP A 496 -24.58 26.99 -7.34
N GLU A 497 -23.53 27.44 -8.03
CA GLU A 497 -23.06 26.84 -9.29
C GLU A 497 -22.58 25.40 -9.06
N ILE A 498 -21.82 25.15 -7.99
CA ILE A 498 -21.39 23.79 -7.62
C ILE A 498 -22.59 22.91 -7.30
N LYS A 499 -23.53 23.38 -6.49
CA LYS A 499 -24.75 22.65 -6.17
C LYS A 499 -25.57 22.32 -7.42
N GLN A 500 -25.71 23.26 -8.34
CA GLN A 500 -26.40 23.04 -9.61
C GLN A 500 -25.65 22.03 -10.50
N TYR A 501 -24.32 22.13 -10.55
CA TYR A 501 -23.50 21.20 -11.32
C TYR A 501 -23.69 19.75 -10.86
N ILE A 502 -23.60 19.51 -9.53
CA ILE A 502 -23.81 18.19 -8.96
C ILE A 502 -25.29 17.75 -9.09
N SER A 503 -26.25 18.63 -8.82
CA SER A 503 -27.68 18.26 -8.80
C SER A 503 -28.22 17.80 -10.16
N LYS A 504 -27.58 18.15 -11.27
CA LYS A 504 -27.91 17.71 -12.62
C LYS A 504 -27.47 16.27 -12.90
N GLN A 505 -26.56 15.75 -12.09
CA GLN A 505 -25.91 14.45 -12.31
C GLN A 505 -26.33 13.38 -11.31
N VAL A 506 -26.96 13.77 -10.18
CA VAL A 506 -27.29 12.87 -9.08
C VAL A 506 -28.75 12.96 -8.67
N VAL A 507 -29.25 11.88 -8.06
CA VAL A 507 -30.58 11.83 -7.44
C VAL A 507 -30.64 12.76 -6.21
N TYR A 508 -31.85 13.08 -5.77
CA TYR A 508 -32.08 14.11 -4.75
C TYR A 508 -31.34 13.89 -3.42
N TYR A 509 -31.20 12.67 -2.96
CA TYR A 509 -30.54 12.33 -1.70
C TYR A 509 -29.02 12.43 -1.74
N LYS A 510 -28.43 12.46 -2.94
CA LYS A 510 -26.98 12.67 -3.14
C LYS A 510 -26.61 14.14 -3.37
N ARG A 511 -27.56 15.05 -3.38
CA ARG A 511 -27.30 16.47 -3.63
C ARG A 511 -26.53 17.09 -2.49
N ILE A 512 -25.52 17.88 -2.83
CA ILE A 512 -24.74 18.64 -1.84
C ILE A 512 -25.61 19.71 -1.19
N SER A 513 -25.67 19.70 0.14
CA SER A 513 -26.45 20.64 0.95
C SER A 513 -25.73 21.97 1.11
N ARG A 514 -24.42 21.94 1.38
CA ARG A 514 -23.57 23.14 1.55
C ARG A 514 -22.21 22.93 0.91
N VAL A 515 -21.58 24.04 0.50
CA VAL A 515 -20.20 24.06 0.00
C VAL A 515 -19.39 25.05 0.83
N PHE A 516 -18.26 24.60 1.34
CA PHE A 516 -17.27 25.42 2.03
C PHE A 516 -16.01 25.54 1.17
N PHE A 517 -15.58 26.79 0.93
CA PHE A 517 -14.33 27.03 0.22
C PHE A 517 -13.18 27.09 1.22
N ILE A 518 -12.12 26.35 0.95
CA ILE A 518 -10.94 26.24 1.80
C ILE A 518 -9.67 26.32 0.95
N GLU A 519 -8.52 26.60 1.59
CA GLU A 519 -7.24 26.74 0.89
C GLU A 519 -6.61 25.38 0.53
N ALA A 520 -6.80 24.38 1.37
CA ALA A 520 -6.34 23.01 1.17
C ALA A 520 -7.21 22.03 1.94
N ILE A 521 -7.35 20.80 1.45
CA ILE A 521 -7.94 19.69 2.22
C ILE A 521 -6.89 19.27 3.27
N PRO A 522 -7.29 19.10 4.54
CA PRO A 522 -6.39 18.77 5.65
C PRO A 522 -5.65 17.44 5.47
#